data_6acb311f3b5781b35464466ce94e6fab
#
_entry.id   6acb311f3b5781b35464466ce94e6fab
#
_cell.length_a   1.000
_cell.length_b   1.000
_cell.length_c   1.000
_cell.angle_alpha   90.00
_cell.angle_beta   90.00
_cell.angle_gamma   90.00
#
_symmetry.space_group_name_H-M   'P 1'
#
loop_
_entity.id
_entity.type
_entity.pdbx_description
1 polymer ?
#
loop_
_entity_poly.entity_id
_entity_poly.type
_entity_poly.pdbx_seq_one_letter_code
_entity_poly.pdbx_strand_id
1 'polypeptide(L)'
;MGGRAGATVAVTGGSGFVGSHLVRRLLQRGYRVHATVRDRADAAKVRPLWEMQETFPGRLELYEADLLTDGTFDEAFRDCAVVFHVASPFLMPEQIEDGRRDVVDPALLGTRNVLAAIERAPEVRTLVFTSTVGAIFGDYADVLAMDGQVLSERYFNTTSTAENNPYHYAKTLAERAAWEAGAAQDRWRMVSVNPGLVLGPSVTPASDSGSLFLLDELFQGSFWYGAPDFSFTTADVRDVADAHIAAAENPAAHGRYIVAAETMTSFHEMARIVLARHPRDLRLPRTRLPHWPVRVLGPAFGLTQDYIRRHLGIRFRVDNSRSIHELGLTYRPLEETLLDHYESRRAHRRRGRPGHGRPGHGRPARPGPQAAQAGRTIRWIADSPAP
;
A
#
# COMPACT_ATOMS: atom_id res chain seq x y z
N MET A 1 -19.97 -20.81 -6.87
CA MET A 1 -21.25 -20.07 -6.84
C MET A 1 -20.93 -18.63 -7.14
N GLY A 2 -21.46 -18.08 -8.24
CA GLY A 2 -21.11 -16.74 -8.71
C GLY A 2 -21.39 -15.68 -7.66
N GLY A 3 -20.47 -14.72 -7.53
CA GLY A 3 -20.67 -13.53 -6.75
C GLY A 3 -22.03 -12.92 -7.10
N ARG A 4 -22.71 -12.30 -6.15
CA ARG A 4 -24.02 -11.67 -6.37
C ARG A 4 -23.85 -10.47 -7.31
N ALA A 5 -23.81 -10.70 -8.60
CA ALA A 5 -23.87 -9.64 -9.60
C ALA A 5 -25.04 -8.73 -9.27
N GLY A 6 -24.78 -7.42 -9.15
CA GLY A 6 -25.76 -6.42 -8.75
C GLY A 6 -25.77 -6.08 -7.25
N ALA A 7 -25.05 -6.79 -6.38
CA ALA A 7 -24.91 -6.38 -4.98
C ALA A 7 -24.14 -5.05 -4.86
N THR A 8 -24.58 -4.20 -3.92
CA THR A 8 -23.89 -2.95 -3.61
C THR A 8 -22.84 -3.18 -2.53
N VAL A 9 -21.65 -2.64 -2.76
CA VAL A 9 -20.50 -2.74 -1.85
C VAL A 9 -19.82 -1.39 -1.71
N ALA A 10 -19.25 -1.11 -0.54
CA ALA A 10 -18.48 0.11 -0.31
C ALA A 10 -16.98 -0.15 -0.33
N VAL A 11 -16.21 0.80 -0.90
CA VAL A 11 -14.74 0.79 -0.88
C VAL A 11 -14.26 2.13 -0.34
N THR A 12 -13.63 2.12 0.83
CA THR A 12 -13.02 3.35 1.36
C THR A 12 -11.67 3.59 0.68
N GLY A 13 -11.38 4.87 0.36
CA GLY A 13 -10.13 5.23 -0.30
C GLY A 13 -10.05 4.75 -1.76
N GLY A 14 -11.15 4.85 -2.50
CA GLY A 14 -11.27 4.36 -3.89
C GLY A 14 -10.27 4.96 -4.88
N SER A 15 -9.74 6.17 -4.62
CA SER A 15 -8.71 6.80 -5.46
C SER A 15 -7.28 6.39 -5.12
N GLY A 16 -7.08 5.61 -4.04
CA GLY A 16 -5.77 5.10 -3.63
C GLY A 16 -5.24 3.98 -4.55
N PHE A 17 -3.99 3.58 -4.34
CA PHE A 17 -3.34 2.57 -5.17
C PHE A 17 -4.10 1.24 -5.18
N VAL A 18 -4.33 0.63 -4.01
CA VAL A 18 -5.10 -0.61 -3.89
C VAL A 18 -6.58 -0.38 -4.18
N GLY A 19 -7.16 0.72 -3.64
CA GLY A 19 -8.59 1.03 -3.78
C GLY A 19 -9.03 1.14 -5.24
N SER A 20 -8.27 1.81 -6.10
CA SER A 20 -8.61 1.97 -7.51
C SER A 20 -8.61 0.65 -8.30
N HIS A 21 -7.69 -0.25 -7.99
CA HIS A 21 -7.68 -1.61 -8.55
C HIS A 21 -8.87 -2.43 -8.06
N LEU A 22 -9.18 -2.34 -6.76
CA LEU A 22 -10.32 -3.04 -6.18
C LEU A 22 -11.65 -2.56 -6.77
N VAL A 23 -11.86 -1.24 -6.88
CA VAL A 23 -13.03 -0.65 -7.54
C VAL A 23 -13.18 -1.18 -8.95
N ARG A 24 -12.11 -1.12 -9.76
CA ARG A 24 -12.13 -1.64 -11.14
C ARG A 24 -12.52 -3.12 -11.20
N ARG A 25 -11.92 -3.95 -10.35
CA ARG A 25 -12.19 -5.41 -10.32
C ARG A 25 -13.63 -5.72 -9.90
N LEU A 26 -14.17 -5.01 -8.90
CA LEU A 26 -15.56 -5.14 -8.48
C LEU A 26 -16.54 -4.78 -9.60
N LEU A 27 -16.30 -3.66 -10.31
CA LEU A 27 -17.11 -3.24 -11.44
C LEU A 27 -17.08 -4.28 -12.58
N GLN A 28 -15.90 -4.83 -12.91
CA GLN A 28 -15.73 -5.90 -13.89
C GLN A 28 -16.50 -7.19 -13.51
N ARG A 29 -16.63 -7.48 -12.21
CA ARG A 29 -17.41 -8.61 -11.68
C ARG A 29 -18.91 -8.31 -11.55
N GLY A 30 -19.36 -7.12 -11.93
CA GLY A 30 -20.78 -6.76 -11.99
C GLY A 30 -21.36 -6.17 -10.69
N TYR A 31 -20.53 -5.83 -9.71
CA TYR A 31 -20.97 -5.14 -8.50
C TYR A 31 -21.39 -3.70 -8.77
N ARG A 32 -22.26 -3.17 -7.91
CA ARG A 32 -22.41 -1.73 -7.71
C ARG A 32 -21.44 -1.30 -6.62
N VAL A 33 -20.69 -0.22 -6.85
CA VAL A 33 -19.62 0.20 -5.96
C VAL A 33 -19.87 1.63 -5.49
N HIS A 34 -19.94 1.81 -4.18
CA HIS A 34 -19.84 3.10 -3.50
C HIS A 34 -18.38 3.31 -3.11
N ALA A 35 -17.68 4.20 -3.81
CA ALA A 35 -16.26 4.46 -3.54
C ALA A 35 -16.12 5.81 -2.82
N THR A 36 -15.43 5.82 -1.66
CA THR A 36 -15.15 7.08 -1.00
C THR A 36 -13.82 7.67 -1.45
N VAL A 37 -13.82 8.98 -1.57
CA VAL A 37 -12.62 9.81 -1.85
C VAL A 37 -12.61 10.97 -0.86
N ARG A 38 -11.44 11.53 -0.57
CA ARG A 38 -11.33 12.66 0.36
C ARG A 38 -11.87 13.96 -0.23
N ASP A 39 -11.63 14.16 -1.51
CA ASP A 39 -12.05 15.33 -2.29
C ASP A 39 -12.42 14.89 -3.70
N ARG A 40 -13.70 15.08 -4.07
CA ARG A 40 -14.21 14.74 -5.41
C ARG A 40 -13.71 15.70 -6.49
N ALA A 41 -13.28 16.88 -6.11
CA ALA A 41 -12.75 17.88 -7.03
C ALA A 41 -11.28 17.68 -7.37
N ASP A 42 -10.53 16.84 -6.62
CA ASP A 42 -9.13 16.49 -6.93
C ASP A 42 -9.05 15.63 -8.20
N ALA A 43 -9.10 16.32 -9.36
CA ALA A 43 -9.04 15.66 -10.66
C ALA A 43 -7.77 14.82 -10.86
N ALA A 44 -6.66 15.15 -10.20
CA ALA A 44 -5.43 14.38 -10.32
C ALA A 44 -5.59 12.95 -9.74
N LYS A 45 -6.36 12.82 -8.67
CA LYS A 45 -6.61 11.55 -7.99
C LYS A 45 -7.90 10.87 -8.46
N VAL A 46 -8.93 11.61 -8.81
CA VAL A 46 -10.28 11.08 -9.04
C VAL A 46 -10.57 10.76 -10.51
N ARG A 47 -9.84 11.36 -11.47
CA ARG A 47 -10.05 11.11 -12.90
C ARG A 47 -10.19 9.64 -13.29
N PRO A 48 -9.35 8.70 -12.81
CA PRO A 48 -9.52 7.28 -13.17
C PRO A 48 -10.86 6.70 -12.71
N LEU A 49 -11.43 7.19 -11.61
CA LEU A 49 -12.75 6.77 -11.16
C LEU A 49 -13.86 7.35 -12.06
N TRP A 50 -13.73 8.59 -12.53
CA TRP A 50 -14.64 9.16 -13.53
C TRP A 50 -14.63 8.36 -14.84
N GLU A 51 -13.45 7.98 -15.33
CA GLU A 51 -13.30 7.11 -16.50
C GLU A 51 -13.97 5.73 -16.28
N MET A 52 -13.93 5.21 -15.05
CA MET A 52 -14.66 3.98 -14.69
C MET A 52 -16.17 4.21 -14.64
N GLN A 53 -16.68 5.37 -14.21
CA GLN A 53 -18.12 5.70 -14.26
C GLN A 53 -18.64 5.72 -15.71
N GLU A 54 -17.85 6.27 -16.64
CA GLU A 54 -18.17 6.25 -18.06
C GLU A 54 -18.16 4.82 -18.63
N THR A 55 -17.18 4.00 -18.23
CA THR A 55 -17.04 2.60 -18.70
C THR A 55 -18.13 1.68 -18.14
N PHE A 56 -18.59 1.95 -16.91
CA PHE A 56 -19.56 1.14 -16.16
C PHE A 56 -20.74 2.01 -15.70
N PRO A 57 -21.58 2.52 -16.62
CA PRO A 57 -22.61 3.50 -16.27
C PRO A 57 -23.59 2.96 -15.22
N GLY A 58 -23.87 3.80 -14.21
CA GLY A 58 -24.82 3.51 -13.12
C GLY A 58 -24.33 2.46 -12.10
N ARG A 59 -23.04 2.07 -12.16
CA ARG A 59 -22.49 1.06 -11.24
C ARG A 59 -21.39 1.58 -10.29
N LEU A 60 -20.94 2.81 -10.46
CA LEU A 60 -19.98 3.45 -9.56
C LEU A 60 -20.54 4.78 -9.08
N GLU A 61 -20.65 4.95 -7.78
CA GLU A 61 -20.96 6.20 -7.13
C GLU A 61 -19.79 6.67 -6.26
N LEU A 62 -19.53 7.98 -6.27
CA LEU A 62 -18.44 8.59 -5.50
C LEU A 62 -18.99 9.41 -4.35
N TYR A 63 -18.48 9.16 -3.16
CA TYR A 63 -18.82 9.86 -1.93
C TYR A 63 -17.60 10.57 -1.36
N GLU A 64 -17.78 11.78 -0.83
CA GLU A 64 -16.73 12.42 -0.05
C GLU A 64 -16.77 11.91 1.38
N ALA A 65 -15.63 11.46 1.88
CA ALA A 65 -15.50 11.02 3.26
C ALA A 65 -14.06 11.21 3.76
N ASP A 66 -13.94 11.75 4.96
CA ASP A 66 -12.67 11.90 5.66
C ASP A 66 -12.61 10.93 6.84
N LEU A 67 -11.52 10.16 6.91
CA LEU A 67 -11.28 9.22 8.00
C LEU A 67 -11.31 9.88 9.38
N LEU A 68 -10.92 11.15 9.48
CA LEU A 68 -10.83 11.86 10.75
C LEU A 68 -12.14 12.52 11.18
N THR A 69 -13.18 12.45 10.35
CA THR A 69 -14.49 13.07 10.62
C THR A 69 -15.58 12.00 10.73
N ASP A 70 -16.17 11.86 11.91
CA ASP A 70 -17.27 10.91 12.13
C ASP A 70 -18.51 11.26 11.29
N GLY A 71 -19.26 10.23 10.90
CA GLY A 71 -20.49 10.34 10.11
C GLY A 71 -20.28 10.51 8.60
N THR A 72 -19.07 10.81 8.13
CA THR A 72 -18.82 11.05 6.69
C THR A 72 -18.96 9.79 5.82
N PHE A 73 -18.90 8.61 6.41
CA PHE A 73 -19.05 7.32 5.71
C PHE A 73 -20.50 6.81 5.68
N ASP A 74 -21.41 7.38 6.44
CA ASP A 74 -22.74 6.82 6.65
C ASP A 74 -23.53 6.70 5.35
N GLU A 75 -23.47 7.70 4.49
CA GLU A 75 -24.17 7.68 3.20
C GLU A 75 -23.53 6.69 2.21
N ALA A 76 -22.20 6.60 2.20
CA ALA A 76 -21.47 5.65 1.35
C ALA A 76 -21.75 4.19 1.72
N PHE A 77 -22.10 3.90 2.98
CA PHE A 77 -22.35 2.53 3.44
C PHE A 77 -23.83 2.12 3.39
N ARG A 78 -24.73 3.06 3.06
CA ARG A 78 -26.16 2.77 2.90
C ARG A 78 -26.37 1.70 1.83
N ASP A 79 -27.17 0.69 2.15
CA ASP A 79 -27.53 -0.43 1.28
C ASP A 79 -26.34 -1.32 0.84
N CYS A 80 -25.19 -1.17 1.48
CA CYS A 80 -24.02 -1.98 1.19
C CYS A 80 -23.99 -3.26 2.02
N ALA A 81 -23.82 -4.40 1.36
CA ALA A 81 -23.67 -5.70 2.05
C ALA A 81 -22.22 -5.94 2.54
N VAL A 82 -21.25 -5.33 1.88
CA VAL A 82 -19.82 -5.48 2.17
C VAL A 82 -19.17 -4.11 2.21
N VAL A 83 -18.32 -3.90 3.21
CA VAL A 83 -17.42 -2.75 3.29
C VAL A 83 -15.97 -3.25 3.13
N PHE A 84 -15.28 -2.74 2.12
CA PHE A 84 -13.84 -2.90 1.95
C PHE A 84 -13.16 -1.67 2.52
N HIS A 85 -12.58 -1.83 3.71
CA HIS A 85 -11.84 -0.72 4.34
C HIS A 85 -10.38 -0.72 3.90
N VAL A 86 -10.10 0.05 2.84
CA VAL A 86 -8.76 0.18 2.23
C VAL A 86 -8.09 1.49 2.62
N ALA A 87 -8.87 2.52 2.92
CA ALA A 87 -8.36 3.83 3.32
C ALA A 87 -7.47 3.73 4.58
N SER A 88 -6.35 4.41 4.55
CA SER A 88 -5.48 4.61 5.72
C SER A 88 -4.85 5.99 5.60
N PRO A 89 -4.72 6.75 6.69
CA PRO A 89 -3.89 7.96 6.65
C PRO A 89 -2.49 7.61 6.20
N PHE A 90 -1.94 8.44 5.33
CA PHE A 90 -0.56 8.29 4.87
C PHE A 90 0.13 9.66 4.89
N LEU A 91 1.27 9.71 5.53
CA LEU A 91 2.18 10.84 5.52
C LEU A 91 3.52 10.39 4.96
N MET A 92 4.17 11.31 4.26
CA MET A 92 5.57 11.10 3.88
C MET A 92 6.43 11.15 5.14
N PRO A 93 7.51 10.36 5.23
CA PRO A 93 8.37 10.31 6.41
C PRO A 93 8.89 11.69 6.87
N GLU A 94 9.13 12.58 5.91
CA GLU A 94 9.58 13.96 6.20
C GLU A 94 8.50 14.83 6.86
N GLN A 95 7.25 14.38 6.85
CA GLN A 95 6.09 15.06 7.45
C GLN A 95 5.78 14.52 8.85
N ILE A 96 6.45 13.45 9.28
CA ILE A 96 6.25 12.82 10.58
C ILE A 96 7.23 13.47 11.57
N GLU A 97 6.68 14.25 12.51
CA GLU A 97 7.44 14.85 13.62
C GLU A 97 7.23 14.03 14.90
N ASP A 98 6.04 13.49 15.07
CA ASP A 98 5.64 12.69 16.23
C ASP A 98 4.86 11.47 15.75
N GLY A 99 5.44 10.28 15.90
CA GLY A 99 4.84 9.04 15.39
C GLY A 99 3.47 8.75 15.98
N ARG A 100 3.22 9.14 17.24
CA ARG A 100 1.92 8.97 17.88
C ARG A 100 0.87 9.91 17.32
N ARG A 101 1.15 11.22 17.37
CA ARG A 101 0.21 12.27 16.93
C ARG A 101 -0.07 12.20 15.44
N ASP A 102 0.97 11.97 14.62
CA ASP A 102 0.90 12.15 13.18
C ASP A 102 0.51 10.85 12.46
N VAL A 103 0.77 9.67 13.06
CA VAL A 103 0.55 8.37 12.41
C VAL A 103 -0.43 7.49 13.18
N VAL A 104 -0.17 7.25 14.48
CA VAL A 104 -0.92 6.26 15.26
C VAL A 104 -2.33 6.72 15.55
N ASP A 105 -2.47 7.91 16.15
CA ASP A 105 -3.77 8.43 16.59
C ASP A 105 -4.72 8.67 15.39
N PRO A 106 -4.28 9.25 14.24
CA PRO A 106 -5.12 9.36 13.05
C PRO A 106 -5.56 8.01 12.47
N ALA A 107 -4.68 7.01 12.42
CA ALA A 107 -5.03 5.69 11.91
C ALA A 107 -6.06 4.98 12.78
N LEU A 108 -5.91 5.07 14.10
CA LEU A 108 -6.85 4.48 15.05
C LEU A 108 -8.19 5.21 15.04
N LEU A 109 -8.19 6.54 15.03
CA LEU A 109 -9.40 7.35 14.93
C LEU A 109 -10.15 7.04 13.64
N GLY A 110 -9.45 7.05 12.51
CA GLY A 110 -10.05 6.75 11.20
C GLY A 110 -10.70 5.37 11.14
N THR A 111 -10.03 4.36 11.71
CA THR A 111 -10.58 3.01 11.80
C THR A 111 -11.85 3.00 12.67
N ARG A 112 -11.84 3.67 13.82
CA ARG A 112 -13.02 3.76 14.70
C ARG A 112 -14.21 4.47 14.03
N ASN A 113 -13.97 5.53 13.27
CA ASN A 113 -15.03 6.23 12.53
C ASN A 113 -15.67 5.34 11.46
N VAL A 114 -14.85 4.54 10.75
CA VAL A 114 -15.38 3.57 9.77
C VAL A 114 -16.17 2.46 10.47
N LEU A 115 -15.71 1.94 11.61
CA LEU A 115 -16.44 0.93 12.38
C LEU A 115 -17.75 1.48 12.91
N ALA A 116 -17.77 2.72 13.42
CA ALA A 116 -18.99 3.39 13.86
C ALA A 116 -20.01 3.56 12.71
N ALA A 117 -19.54 3.91 11.51
CA ALA A 117 -20.40 3.97 10.32
C ALA A 117 -20.95 2.59 9.93
N ILE A 118 -20.17 1.50 10.06
CA ILE A 118 -20.64 0.12 9.86
C ILE A 118 -21.72 -0.23 10.88
N GLU A 119 -21.59 0.19 12.14
CA GLU A 119 -22.64 -0.03 13.15
C GLU A 119 -23.95 0.67 12.79
N ARG A 120 -23.88 1.85 12.21
CA ARG A 120 -25.06 2.61 11.73
C ARG A 120 -25.64 2.08 10.42
N ALA A 121 -24.92 1.19 9.71
CA ALA A 121 -25.36 0.60 8.43
C ALA A 121 -25.88 -0.84 8.62
N PRO A 122 -27.19 -1.04 8.80
CA PRO A 122 -27.77 -2.33 9.20
C PRO A 122 -27.62 -3.42 8.14
N GLU A 123 -27.40 -3.06 6.88
CA GLU A 123 -27.27 -4.01 5.77
C GLU A 123 -25.87 -4.62 5.66
N VAL A 124 -24.85 -4.04 6.30
CA VAL A 124 -23.47 -4.56 6.24
C VAL A 124 -23.40 -5.90 6.96
N ARG A 125 -22.86 -6.90 6.27
CA ARG A 125 -22.66 -8.28 6.73
C ARG A 125 -21.19 -8.71 6.73
N THR A 126 -20.33 -7.97 6.02
CA THR A 126 -18.91 -8.32 5.93
C THR A 126 -18.07 -7.05 5.90
N LEU A 127 -17.07 -7.01 6.77
CA LEU A 127 -15.95 -6.07 6.70
C LEU A 127 -14.71 -6.81 6.18
N VAL A 128 -14.16 -6.37 5.06
CA VAL A 128 -12.84 -6.78 4.60
C VAL A 128 -11.86 -5.65 4.90
N PHE A 129 -10.99 -5.89 5.86
CA PHE A 129 -10.05 -4.90 6.39
C PHE A 129 -8.68 -5.03 5.73
N THR A 130 -8.16 -3.95 5.16
CA THR A 130 -6.81 -3.89 4.62
C THR A 130 -5.81 -3.58 5.73
N SER A 131 -5.13 -4.61 6.20
CA SER A 131 -4.00 -4.50 7.12
C SER A 131 -2.67 -4.51 6.37
N THR A 132 -1.65 -5.15 6.92
CA THR A 132 -0.31 -5.33 6.35
C THR A 132 0.41 -6.49 7.04
N VAL A 133 1.43 -7.07 6.40
CA VAL A 133 2.36 -7.96 7.11
C VAL A 133 3.05 -7.27 8.30
N GLY A 134 3.16 -5.92 8.28
CA GLY A 134 3.68 -5.14 9.40
C GLY A 134 2.81 -5.17 10.67
N ALA A 135 1.55 -5.65 10.59
CA ALA A 135 0.75 -5.95 11.78
C ALA A 135 1.04 -7.37 12.35
N ILE A 136 1.95 -8.12 11.71
CA ILE A 136 2.37 -9.45 12.14
C ILE A 136 3.75 -9.40 12.80
N PHE A 137 4.67 -8.59 12.25
CA PHE A 137 6.00 -8.37 12.79
C PHE A 137 6.35 -6.86 12.80
N GLY A 138 7.20 -6.44 13.70
CA GLY A 138 7.74 -5.08 13.73
C GLY A 138 9.00 -4.97 12.88
N ASP A 139 10.00 -5.79 13.21
CA ASP A 139 11.29 -5.84 12.52
C ASP A 139 11.54 -7.22 11.91
N TYR A 140 12.39 -7.33 10.89
CA TYR A 140 12.72 -8.63 10.26
C TYR A 140 13.34 -9.62 11.25
N ALA A 141 14.08 -9.11 12.23
CA ALA A 141 14.65 -9.93 13.30
C ALA A 141 13.56 -10.68 14.12
N ASP A 142 12.34 -10.15 14.21
CA ASP A 142 11.24 -10.79 14.94
C ASP A 142 10.84 -12.10 14.26
N VAL A 143 10.86 -12.13 12.92
CA VAL A 143 10.49 -13.33 12.15
C VAL A 143 11.50 -14.46 12.36
N LEU A 144 12.78 -14.12 12.61
CA LEU A 144 13.79 -15.14 12.91
C LEU A 144 13.53 -15.85 14.25
N ALA A 145 12.72 -15.24 15.14
CA ALA A 145 12.28 -15.85 16.40
C ALA A 145 10.95 -16.63 16.27
N MET A 146 10.29 -16.56 15.11
CA MET A 146 9.06 -17.33 14.84
C MET A 146 9.39 -18.79 14.51
N ASP A 147 8.39 -19.66 14.64
CA ASP A 147 8.52 -21.10 14.33
C ASP A 147 9.02 -21.31 12.90
N GLY A 148 10.12 -22.03 12.75
CA GLY A 148 10.75 -22.31 11.47
C GLY A 148 11.29 -21.09 10.73
N GLN A 149 11.36 -19.92 11.39
CA GLN A 149 11.73 -18.63 10.78
C GLN A 149 10.81 -18.27 9.59
N VAL A 150 9.53 -18.57 9.72
CA VAL A 150 8.50 -18.36 8.71
C VAL A 150 7.49 -17.35 9.22
N LEU A 151 7.24 -16.28 8.44
CA LEU A 151 6.18 -15.33 8.71
C LEU A 151 4.82 -16.00 8.46
N SER A 152 3.94 -16.01 9.46
CA SER A 152 2.60 -16.57 9.35
C SER A 152 1.57 -15.73 10.10
N GLU A 153 0.29 -15.91 9.77
CA GLU A 153 -0.85 -15.17 10.35
C GLU A 153 -1.06 -15.43 11.85
N ARG A 154 -0.40 -16.43 12.42
CA ARG A 154 -0.53 -16.78 13.85
C ARG A 154 0.00 -15.72 14.80
N TYR A 155 0.91 -14.86 14.32
CA TYR A 155 1.59 -13.88 15.13
C TYR A 155 0.96 -12.49 14.98
N PHE A 156 1.11 -11.68 16.01
CA PHE A 156 0.86 -10.25 15.98
C PHE A 156 2.14 -9.48 16.27
N ASN A 157 2.27 -8.33 15.66
CA ASN A 157 3.36 -7.41 15.97
C ASN A 157 3.26 -6.93 17.44
N THR A 158 4.32 -7.13 18.20
CA THR A 158 4.45 -6.77 19.61
C THR A 158 5.68 -5.91 19.89
N THR A 159 6.48 -5.59 18.86
CA THR A 159 7.78 -4.92 19.01
C THR A 159 7.79 -3.49 18.50
N SER A 160 6.87 -3.14 17.59
CA SER A 160 6.73 -1.76 17.13
C SER A 160 6.11 -0.86 18.20
N THR A 161 6.52 0.39 18.21
CA THR A 161 5.99 1.46 19.06
C THR A 161 5.76 2.74 18.24
N ALA A 162 5.26 3.79 18.88
CA ALA A 162 5.12 5.09 18.22
C ALA A 162 6.48 5.70 17.82
N GLU A 163 7.55 5.37 18.57
CA GLU A 163 8.92 5.85 18.37
C GLU A 163 9.72 4.93 17.42
N ASN A 164 9.36 3.63 17.38
CA ASN A 164 10.00 2.65 16.51
C ASN A 164 8.97 2.02 15.59
N ASN A 165 9.03 2.36 14.31
CA ASN A 165 8.14 1.87 13.27
C ASN A 165 6.66 2.25 13.51
N PRO A 166 6.32 3.56 13.65
CA PRO A 166 4.97 4.04 13.95
C PRO A 166 3.91 3.57 12.97
N TYR A 167 4.28 3.37 11.70
CA TYR A 167 3.35 2.83 10.70
C TYR A 167 2.91 1.39 11.01
N HIS A 168 3.84 0.48 11.30
CA HIS A 168 3.49 -0.90 11.69
C HIS A 168 2.70 -0.93 13.00
N TYR A 169 3.08 -0.08 13.96
CA TYR A 169 2.36 0.04 15.22
C TYR A 169 0.93 0.53 15.01
N ALA A 170 0.73 1.58 14.22
CA ALA A 170 -0.58 2.13 13.87
C ALA A 170 -1.48 1.08 13.21
N LYS A 171 -0.95 0.33 12.23
CA LYS A 171 -1.68 -0.74 11.54
C LYS A 171 -2.02 -1.89 12.48
N THR A 172 -1.14 -2.23 13.41
CA THR A 172 -1.39 -3.25 14.43
C THR A 172 -2.55 -2.86 15.34
N LEU A 173 -2.54 -1.62 15.84
CA LEU A 173 -3.61 -1.12 16.71
C LEU A 173 -4.94 -0.99 15.97
N ALA A 174 -4.91 -0.50 14.72
CA ALA A 174 -6.11 -0.39 13.88
C ALA A 174 -6.73 -1.76 13.59
N GLU A 175 -5.91 -2.78 13.27
CA GLU A 175 -6.39 -4.14 13.04
C GLU A 175 -6.97 -4.75 14.33
N ARG A 176 -6.33 -4.56 15.48
CA ARG A 176 -6.85 -5.03 16.78
C ARG A 176 -8.19 -4.39 17.12
N ALA A 177 -8.32 -3.07 16.94
CA ALA A 177 -9.58 -2.37 17.17
C ALA A 177 -10.72 -2.89 16.28
N ALA A 178 -10.41 -3.24 15.03
CA ALA A 178 -11.39 -3.83 14.13
C ALA A 178 -11.79 -5.25 14.57
N TRP A 179 -10.84 -6.07 15.05
CA TRP A 179 -11.15 -7.40 15.63
C TRP A 179 -11.98 -7.30 16.91
N GLU A 180 -11.66 -6.36 17.80
CA GLU A 180 -12.42 -6.10 19.03
C GLU A 180 -13.87 -5.72 18.70
N ALA A 181 -14.08 -4.81 17.74
CA ALA A 181 -15.42 -4.44 17.29
C ALA A 181 -16.17 -5.61 16.65
N GLY A 182 -15.49 -6.41 15.83
CA GLY A 182 -16.07 -7.62 15.22
C GLY A 182 -16.49 -8.67 16.26
N ALA A 183 -15.71 -8.84 17.31
CA ALA A 183 -15.99 -9.80 18.38
C ALA A 183 -17.12 -9.34 19.35
N ALA A 184 -17.43 -8.06 19.38
CA ALA A 184 -18.47 -7.50 20.25
C ALA A 184 -19.89 -7.63 19.70
N GLN A 185 -20.11 -8.20 18.52
CA GLN A 185 -21.39 -8.29 17.82
C GLN A 185 -21.44 -9.52 16.89
N ASP A 186 -22.66 -9.89 16.42
CA ASP A 186 -22.91 -11.06 15.58
C ASP A 186 -23.49 -10.74 14.20
N ARG A 187 -23.66 -9.44 13.86
CA ARG A 187 -24.31 -8.99 12.62
C ARG A 187 -23.43 -9.10 11.40
N TRP A 188 -22.14 -8.76 11.53
CA TRP A 188 -21.18 -8.77 10.44
C TRP A 188 -19.91 -9.53 10.83
N ARG A 189 -19.32 -10.19 9.86
CA ARG A 189 -18.03 -10.86 10.01
C ARG A 189 -16.89 -9.96 9.52
N MET A 190 -15.70 -10.13 10.10
CA MET A 190 -14.47 -9.49 9.65
C MET A 190 -13.52 -10.49 9.03
N VAL A 191 -12.84 -10.05 7.96
CA VAL A 191 -11.68 -10.74 7.38
C VAL A 191 -10.58 -9.70 7.18
N SER A 192 -9.35 -10.00 7.60
CA SER A 192 -8.20 -9.13 7.38
C SER A 192 -7.34 -9.63 6.23
N VAL A 193 -7.03 -8.75 5.29
CA VAL A 193 -6.05 -8.97 4.24
C VAL A 193 -4.76 -8.25 4.65
N ASN A 194 -3.66 -9.00 4.75
CA ASN A 194 -2.36 -8.53 5.22
C ASN A 194 -1.33 -8.58 4.07
N PRO A 195 -1.31 -7.59 3.17
CA PRO A 195 -0.37 -7.58 2.07
C PRO A 195 1.05 -7.27 2.50
N GLY A 196 2.02 -7.79 1.74
CA GLY A 196 3.39 -7.31 1.75
C GLY A 196 3.54 -5.94 1.09
N LEU A 197 4.75 -5.62 0.63
CA LEU A 197 5.01 -4.43 -0.18
C LEU A 197 4.24 -4.54 -1.50
N VAL A 198 3.22 -3.69 -1.67
CA VAL A 198 2.31 -3.78 -2.82
C VAL A 198 2.96 -3.12 -4.04
N LEU A 199 3.16 -3.90 -5.09
CA LEU A 199 3.78 -3.50 -6.35
C LEU A 199 2.77 -3.63 -7.49
N GLY A 200 3.14 -3.17 -8.69
CA GLY A 200 2.32 -3.31 -9.89
C GLY A 200 1.96 -1.97 -10.53
N PRO A 201 1.19 -1.97 -11.63
CA PRO A 201 0.89 -0.77 -12.38
C PRO A 201 -0.01 0.17 -11.57
N SER A 202 0.30 1.46 -11.53
CA SER A 202 -0.58 2.46 -10.92
C SER A 202 -1.66 2.90 -11.91
N VAL A 203 -2.90 2.97 -11.45
CA VAL A 203 -4.04 3.49 -12.23
C VAL A 203 -3.98 5.01 -12.30
N THR A 204 -3.50 5.66 -11.25
CA THR A 204 -3.35 7.12 -11.16
C THR A 204 -1.90 7.50 -10.90
N PRO A 205 -1.37 8.56 -11.58
CA PRO A 205 -0.03 9.07 -11.31
C PRO A 205 0.08 9.79 -9.96
N ALA A 206 -1.03 10.21 -9.38
CA ALA A 206 -1.09 10.99 -8.14
C ALA A 206 -1.43 10.14 -6.91
N SER A 207 -1.21 8.84 -6.96
CA SER A 207 -1.45 7.98 -5.80
C SER A 207 -0.36 8.16 -4.74
N ASP A 208 -0.79 8.51 -3.53
CA ASP A 208 0.07 8.55 -2.35
C ASP A 208 0.15 7.15 -1.74
N SER A 209 1.29 6.48 -1.89
CA SER A 209 1.52 5.15 -1.34
C SER A 209 3.00 4.97 -1.03
N GLY A 210 3.30 4.50 0.18
CA GLY A 210 4.68 4.19 0.58
C GLY A 210 5.36 3.18 -0.33
N SER A 211 4.61 2.19 -0.82
CA SER A 211 5.14 1.20 -1.77
C SER A 211 5.54 1.83 -3.10
N LEU A 212 4.71 2.73 -3.65
CA LEU A 212 5.00 3.43 -4.90
C LEU A 212 6.21 4.35 -4.72
N PHE A 213 6.29 5.05 -3.58
CA PHE A 213 7.43 5.90 -3.26
C PHE A 213 8.74 5.09 -3.20
N LEU A 214 8.73 3.93 -2.53
CA LEU A 214 9.91 3.07 -2.41
C LEU A 214 10.45 2.62 -3.77
N LEU A 215 9.56 2.19 -4.65
CA LEU A 215 9.94 1.80 -6.02
C LEU A 215 10.35 3.01 -6.86
N ASP A 216 9.77 4.16 -6.60
CA ASP A 216 10.16 5.40 -7.26
C ASP A 216 11.60 5.78 -6.93
N GLU A 217 12.03 5.63 -5.67
CA GLU A 217 13.44 5.82 -5.28
C GLU A 217 14.38 4.89 -6.05
N LEU A 218 14.04 3.60 -6.15
CA LEU A 218 14.81 2.65 -6.95
C LEU A 218 14.90 3.07 -8.42
N PHE A 219 13.78 3.45 -9.03
CA PHE A 219 13.69 3.74 -10.46
C PHE A 219 14.14 5.17 -10.83
N GLN A 220 14.27 6.07 -9.86
CA GLN A 220 14.84 7.40 -10.06
C GLN A 220 16.36 7.39 -10.09
N GLY A 221 16.96 6.36 -9.51
CA GLY A 221 18.40 6.20 -9.47
C GLY A 221 19.04 6.55 -8.13
N SER A 222 18.26 6.58 -7.04
CA SER A 222 18.81 6.80 -5.69
C SER A 222 19.88 5.77 -5.32
N PHE A 223 19.83 4.59 -5.96
CA PHE A 223 20.76 3.48 -5.74
C PHE A 223 21.67 3.19 -6.96
N TRP A 224 21.89 4.15 -7.86
CA TRP A 224 22.67 3.93 -9.10
C TRP A 224 24.09 3.36 -8.86
N TYR A 225 24.70 3.67 -7.72
CA TYR A 225 26.03 3.24 -7.30
C TYR A 225 26.05 1.83 -6.68
N GLY A 226 24.89 1.27 -6.35
CA GLY A 226 24.71 -0.04 -5.76
C GLY A 226 23.50 -0.10 -4.82
N ALA A 227 22.83 -1.25 -4.76
CA ALA A 227 21.68 -1.45 -3.89
C ALA A 227 22.13 -1.98 -2.51
N PRO A 228 21.64 -1.40 -1.39
CA PRO A 228 21.80 -2.00 -0.07
C PRO A 228 21.03 -3.33 0.00
N ASP A 229 21.50 -4.27 0.82
CA ASP A 229 20.90 -5.60 0.93
C ASP A 229 19.67 -5.61 1.85
N PHE A 230 18.67 -4.80 1.49
CA PHE A 230 17.33 -4.86 2.04
C PHE A 230 16.41 -5.64 1.11
N SER A 231 15.64 -6.56 1.68
CA SER A 231 14.69 -7.41 0.97
C SER A 231 13.28 -7.19 1.52
N PHE A 232 12.26 -7.40 0.68
CA PHE A 232 10.87 -7.13 1.00
C PHE A 232 10.00 -8.32 0.65
N THR A 233 8.97 -8.56 1.46
CA THR A 233 7.82 -9.39 1.07
C THR A 233 7.01 -8.60 0.05
N THR A 234 6.79 -9.13 -1.15
CA THR A 234 6.14 -8.40 -2.25
C THR A 234 4.78 -8.99 -2.61
N ALA A 235 3.86 -8.15 -3.06
CA ALA A 235 2.54 -8.54 -3.56
C ALA A 235 2.17 -7.73 -4.80
N ASP A 236 1.51 -8.33 -5.80
CA ASP A 236 0.93 -7.57 -6.89
C ASP A 236 -0.38 -6.91 -6.44
N VAL A 237 -0.59 -5.64 -6.78
CA VAL A 237 -1.79 -4.89 -6.42
C VAL A 237 -3.07 -5.54 -6.96
N ARG A 238 -2.98 -6.24 -8.08
CA ARG A 238 -4.10 -6.98 -8.69
C ARG A 238 -4.44 -8.22 -7.87
N ASP A 239 -3.43 -8.92 -7.34
CA ASP A 239 -3.62 -10.08 -6.46
C ASP A 239 -4.17 -9.64 -5.10
N VAL A 240 -3.71 -8.48 -4.59
CA VAL A 240 -4.29 -7.87 -3.39
C VAL A 240 -5.77 -7.55 -3.60
N ALA A 241 -6.14 -6.94 -4.73
CA ALA A 241 -7.54 -6.65 -5.05
C ALA A 241 -8.37 -7.95 -5.19
N ASP A 242 -7.84 -8.97 -5.85
CA ASP A 242 -8.51 -10.27 -6.00
C ASP A 242 -8.66 -10.97 -4.64
N ALA A 243 -7.69 -10.85 -3.71
CA ALA A 243 -7.77 -11.38 -2.34
C ALA A 243 -8.92 -10.74 -1.56
N HIS A 244 -9.08 -9.41 -1.63
CA HIS A 244 -10.18 -8.71 -0.98
C HIS A 244 -11.53 -9.23 -1.45
N ILE A 245 -11.70 -9.39 -2.76
CA ILE A 245 -12.96 -9.87 -3.33
C ILE A 245 -13.21 -11.33 -2.92
N ALA A 246 -12.20 -12.18 -3.02
CA ALA A 246 -12.31 -13.59 -2.61
C ALA A 246 -12.65 -13.73 -1.12
N ALA A 247 -12.06 -12.90 -0.25
CA ALA A 247 -12.39 -12.85 1.18
C ALA A 247 -13.85 -12.45 1.45
N ALA A 248 -14.40 -11.54 0.63
CA ALA A 248 -15.80 -11.15 0.74
C ALA A 248 -16.75 -12.23 0.20
N GLU A 249 -16.43 -12.85 -0.95
CA GLU A 249 -17.26 -13.82 -1.65
C GLU A 249 -17.25 -15.21 -0.99
N ASN A 250 -16.17 -15.59 -0.29
CA ASN A 250 -16.08 -16.87 0.42
C ASN A 250 -16.70 -16.75 1.82
N PRO A 251 -17.87 -17.35 2.09
CA PRO A 251 -18.51 -17.29 3.41
C PRO A 251 -17.71 -18.01 4.51
N ALA A 252 -16.82 -18.93 4.14
CA ALA A 252 -15.94 -19.65 5.06
C ALA A 252 -14.65 -18.85 5.38
N ALA A 253 -14.37 -17.77 4.65
CA ALA A 253 -13.18 -16.96 4.91
C ALA A 253 -13.27 -16.31 6.30
N HIS A 254 -12.21 -16.45 7.09
CA HIS A 254 -12.15 -15.96 8.47
C HIS A 254 -10.71 -15.63 8.88
N GLY A 255 -10.57 -14.74 9.85
CA GLY A 255 -9.26 -14.40 10.37
C GLY A 255 -8.44 -13.56 9.39
N ARG A 256 -7.15 -13.82 9.36
CA ARG A 256 -6.13 -13.05 8.65
C ARG A 256 -5.62 -13.83 7.44
N TYR A 257 -5.29 -13.13 6.36
CA TYR A 257 -4.70 -13.70 5.15
C TYR A 257 -3.49 -12.91 4.71
N ILE A 258 -2.31 -13.49 4.80
CA ILE A 258 -1.10 -12.91 4.20
C ILE A 258 -1.24 -12.99 2.68
N VAL A 259 -1.07 -11.84 2.03
CA VAL A 259 -1.04 -11.73 0.57
C VAL A 259 0.33 -11.21 0.15
N ALA A 260 1.26 -12.13 -0.03
CA ALA A 260 2.64 -11.85 -0.41
C ALA A 260 3.28 -13.08 -1.09
N ALA A 261 4.34 -12.85 -1.85
CA ALA A 261 5.17 -13.92 -2.37
C ALA A 261 5.83 -14.71 -1.23
N GLU A 262 6.03 -16.01 -1.43
CA GLU A 262 6.66 -16.90 -0.43
C GLU A 262 8.08 -16.47 -0.05
N THR A 263 8.80 -15.83 -0.98
CA THR A 263 10.19 -15.40 -0.80
C THR A 263 10.32 -13.89 -0.89
N MET A 264 11.23 -13.34 -0.09
CA MET A 264 11.56 -11.92 -0.15
C MET A 264 12.41 -11.58 -1.36
N THR A 265 12.26 -10.34 -1.85
CA THR A 265 13.00 -9.82 -3.01
C THR A 265 13.75 -8.55 -2.63
N SER A 266 15.06 -8.50 -2.93
CA SER A 266 15.88 -7.30 -2.68
C SER A 266 15.77 -6.26 -3.80
N PHE A 267 16.15 -5.01 -3.50
CA PHE A 267 16.27 -3.96 -4.51
C PHE A 267 17.15 -4.35 -5.70
N HIS A 268 18.24 -5.08 -5.44
CA HIS A 268 19.12 -5.54 -6.51
C HIS A 268 18.44 -6.56 -7.43
N GLU A 269 17.67 -7.49 -6.86
CA GLU A 269 16.90 -8.48 -7.64
C GLU A 269 15.81 -7.81 -8.45
N MET A 270 15.07 -6.83 -7.85
CA MET A 270 14.09 -6.04 -8.57
C MET A 270 14.71 -5.27 -9.74
N ALA A 271 15.86 -4.63 -9.50
CA ALA A 271 16.59 -3.92 -10.55
C ALA A 271 17.06 -4.86 -11.67
N ARG A 272 17.56 -6.05 -11.35
CA ARG A 272 17.99 -7.05 -12.35
C ARG A 272 16.84 -7.48 -13.25
N ILE A 273 15.64 -7.69 -12.71
CA ILE A 273 14.44 -8.02 -13.48
C ILE A 273 14.15 -6.92 -14.51
N VAL A 274 14.12 -5.66 -14.07
CA VAL A 274 13.88 -4.54 -14.97
C VAL A 274 15.01 -4.36 -15.99
N LEU A 275 16.27 -4.49 -15.57
CA LEU A 275 17.44 -4.38 -16.46
C LEU A 275 17.48 -5.46 -17.55
N ALA A 276 16.92 -6.63 -17.33
CA ALA A 276 16.82 -7.68 -18.35
C ALA A 276 16.00 -7.20 -19.58
N ARG A 277 15.00 -6.36 -19.38
CA ARG A 277 14.19 -5.76 -20.43
C ARG A 277 14.66 -4.35 -20.84
N HIS A 278 15.28 -3.62 -19.92
CA HIS A 278 15.74 -2.24 -20.10
C HIS A 278 17.23 -2.09 -19.79
N PRO A 279 18.15 -2.78 -20.52
CA PRO A 279 19.58 -2.88 -20.19
C PRO A 279 20.32 -1.54 -20.23
N ARG A 280 19.74 -0.52 -20.89
CA ARG A 280 20.32 0.83 -21.02
C ARG A 280 19.88 1.80 -19.92
N ASP A 281 19.03 1.39 -18.97
CA ASP A 281 18.68 2.28 -17.86
C ASP A 281 19.83 2.33 -16.84
N LEU A 282 20.61 3.42 -16.91
CA LEU A 282 21.78 3.64 -16.06
C LEU A 282 21.42 4.07 -14.63
N ARG A 283 20.13 4.32 -14.35
CA ARG A 283 19.67 4.70 -13.01
C ARG A 283 19.55 3.50 -12.08
N LEU A 284 19.35 2.31 -12.66
CA LEU A 284 19.16 1.10 -11.88
C LEU A 284 20.48 0.53 -11.37
N PRO A 285 20.54 0.08 -10.10
CA PRO A 285 21.75 -0.50 -9.53
C PRO A 285 22.11 -1.82 -10.22
N ARG A 286 23.39 -1.96 -10.58
CA ARG A 286 23.94 -3.17 -11.21
C ARG A 286 24.66 -4.07 -10.22
N THR A 287 24.97 -3.55 -9.03
CA THR A 287 25.72 -4.25 -7.99
C THR A 287 25.01 -4.16 -6.65
N ARG A 288 25.31 -5.10 -5.76
CA ARG A 288 24.95 -5.00 -4.35
C ARG A 288 26.04 -4.23 -3.61
N LEU A 289 25.64 -3.40 -2.66
CA LEU A 289 26.59 -2.81 -1.72
C LEU A 289 26.98 -3.84 -0.68
N PRO A 290 28.27 -3.94 -0.32
CA PRO A 290 28.70 -4.67 0.88
C PRO A 290 28.00 -4.08 2.13
N HIS A 291 27.84 -4.88 3.18
CA HIS A 291 27.16 -4.43 4.38
C HIS A 291 27.90 -3.33 5.16
N TRP A 292 29.27 -3.31 5.09
CA TRP A 292 30.05 -2.38 5.88
C TRP A 292 29.83 -0.89 5.53
N PRO A 293 29.71 -0.47 4.25
CA PRO A 293 29.41 0.93 3.96
C PRO A 293 28.01 1.32 4.45
N VAL A 294 27.04 0.41 4.34
CA VAL A 294 25.67 0.66 4.84
C VAL A 294 25.67 0.86 6.36
N ARG A 295 26.46 0.06 7.08
CA ARG A 295 26.59 0.21 8.54
C ARG A 295 27.27 1.51 8.96
N VAL A 296 28.27 1.97 8.22
CA VAL A 296 29.03 3.17 8.57
C VAL A 296 28.34 4.43 8.10
N LEU A 297 27.84 4.44 6.86
CA LEU A 297 27.28 5.63 6.22
C LEU A 297 25.75 5.73 6.37
N GLY A 298 25.07 4.62 6.66
CA GLY A 298 23.61 4.57 6.77
C GLY A 298 23.03 5.66 7.66
N PRO A 299 23.59 5.99 8.84
CA PRO A 299 23.10 7.07 9.69
C PRO A 299 23.07 8.44 9.00
N ALA A 300 24.04 8.73 8.13
CA ALA A 300 24.05 9.97 7.35
C ALA A 300 22.91 10.03 6.30
N PHE A 301 22.33 8.87 5.98
CA PHE A 301 21.17 8.73 5.10
C PHE A 301 19.86 8.45 5.85
N GLY A 302 19.84 8.66 7.18
CA GLY A 302 18.64 8.51 8.00
C GLY A 302 18.34 7.09 8.47
N LEU A 303 19.22 6.09 8.21
CA LEU A 303 19.06 4.74 8.74
C LEU A 303 19.63 4.66 10.16
N THR A 304 18.82 4.33 11.15
CA THR A 304 19.35 4.09 12.51
C THR A 304 20.19 2.81 12.56
N GLN A 305 21.17 2.75 13.46
CA GLN A 305 21.99 1.54 13.65
C GLN A 305 21.14 0.34 14.07
N ASP A 306 20.05 0.59 14.83
CA ASP A 306 19.10 -0.44 15.25
C ASP A 306 18.34 -1.00 14.05
N TYR A 307 17.83 -0.13 13.20
CA TYR A 307 17.17 -0.54 11.95
C TYR A 307 18.09 -1.37 11.06
N ILE A 308 19.35 -0.91 10.86
CA ILE A 308 20.34 -1.64 10.06
C ILE A 308 20.58 -3.04 10.65
N ARG A 309 20.75 -3.15 11.96
CA ARG A 309 20.97 -4.42 12.64
C ARG A 309 19.82 -5.39 12.48
N ARG A 310 18.57 -4.89 12.51
CA ARG A 310 17.35 -5.69 12.51
C ARG A 310 16.83 -6.04 11.10
N HIS A 311 17.39 -5.41 10.04
CA HIS A 311 16.86 -5.58 8.67
C HIS A 311 17.92 -5.92 7.62
N LEU A 312 19.16 -5.38 7.73
CA LEU A 312 20.16 -5.53 6.67
C LEU A 312 20.62 -6.98 6.53
N GLY A 313 20.45 -7.53 5.34
CA GLY A 313 20.83 -8.91 5.00
C GLY A 313 19.91 -9.98 5.58
N ILE A 314 18.85 -9.62 6.29
CA ILE A 314 17.88 -10.57 6.85
C ILE A 314 16.87 -10.95 5.78
N ARG A 315 16.67 -12.27 5.62
CA ARG A 315 15.64 -12.85 4.76
C ARG A 315 14.92 -13.97 5.51
N PHE A 316 13.65 -14.11 5.24
CA PHE A 316 12.78 -15.16 5.78
C PHE A 316 11.79 -15.62 4.71
N ARG A 317 11.11 -16.72 4.98
CA ARG A 317 10.01 -17.21 4.14
C ARG A 317 8.67 -16.71 4.69
N VAL A 318 7.69 -16.67 3.81
CA VAL A 318 6.32 -16.27 4.11
C VAL A 318 5.41 -17.48 3.88
N ASP A 319 4.60 -17.80 4.87
CA ASP A 319 3.51 -18.76 4.70
C ASP A 319 2.28 -18.02 4.13
N ASN A 320 2.07 -18.16 2.84
CA ASN A 320 0.92 -17.62 2.13
C ASN A 320 -0.11 -18.72 1.76
N SER A 321 0.03 -19.88 2.35
CA SER A 321 -0.77 -21.07 2.01
C SER A 321 -2.27 -20.84 2.22
N ARG A 322 -2.67 -20.10 3.25
CA ARG A 322 -4.08 -19.79 3.49
C ARG A 322 -4.71 -18.99 2.37
N SER A 323 -4.02 -17.97 1.87
CA SER A 323 -4.54 -17.17 0.75
C SER A 323 -4.65 -17.98 -0.55
N ILE A 324 -3.76 -18.95 -0.77
CA ILE A 324 -3.82 -19.87 -1.92
C ILE A 324 -4.98 -20.86 -1.77
N HIS A 325 -5.05 -21.57 -0.64
CA HIS A 325 -5.98 -22.71 -0.49
C HIS A 325 -7.40 -22.27 -0.10
N GLU A 326 -7.53 -21.25 0.76
CA GLU A 326 -8.84 -20.83 1.25
C GLU A 326 -9.46 -19.73 0.37
N LEU A 327 -8.66 -18.82 -0.19
CA LEU A 327 -9.15 -17.76 -1.09
C LEU A 327 -8.98 -18.11 -2.58
N GLY A 328 -8.29 -19.19 -2.91
CA GLY A 328 -8.05 -19.62 -4.30
C GLY A 328 -7.14 -18.67 -5.09
N LEU A 329 -6.22 -17.96 -4.42
CA LEU A 329 -5.33 -17.04 -5.09
C LEU A 329 -4.27 -17.75 -5.91
N THR A 330 -4.01 -17.19 -7.08
CA THR A 330 -2.84 -17.51 -7.90
C THR A 330 -2.02 -16.24 -8.05
N TYR A 331 -0.80 -16.25 -7.53
CA TYR A 331 0.08 -15.10 -7.53
C TYR A 331 0.69 -14.86 -8.91
N ARG A 332 0.70 -13.61 -9.35
CA ARG A 332 1.40 -13.19 -10.56
C ARG A 332 2.91 -13.31 -10.40
N PRO A 333 3.62 -13.69 -11.48
CA PRO A 333 5.08 -13.66 -11.47
C PRO A 333 5.60 -12.25 -11.13
N LEU A 334 6.60 -12.18 -10.25
CA LEU A 334 7.21 -10.91 -9.86
C LEU A 334 7.78 -10.12 -11.04
N GLU A 335 8.26 -10.83 -12.08
CA GLU A 335 8.74 -10.20 -13.33
C GLU A 335 7.64 -9.38 -14.00
N GLU A 336 6.44 -9.95 -14.16
CA GLU A 336 5.28 -9.26 -14.72
C GLU A 336 4.92 -8.02 -13.88
N THR A 337 4.82 -8.21 -12.56
CA THR A 337 4.48 -7.15 -11.60
C THR A 337 5.45 -5.95 -11.71
N LEU A 338 6.76 -6.23 -11.73
CA LEU A 338 7.78 -5.18 -11.77
C LEU A 338 7.86 -4.49 -13.12
N LEU A 339 7.72 -5.23 -14.22
CA LEU A 339 7.73 -4.65 -15.56
C LEU A 339 6.52 -3.76 -15.78
N ASP A 340 5.32 -4.22 -15.40
CA ASP A 340 4.10 -3.43 -15.49
C ASP A 340 4.18 -2.16 -14.61
N HIS A 341 4.74 -2.27 -13.39
CA HIS A 341 5.00 -1.13 -12.52
C HIS A 341 5.92 -0.11 -13.20
N TYR A 342 7.06 -0.57 -13.68
CA TYR A 342 8.07 0.27 -14.33
C TYR A 342 7.51 0.96 -15.59
N GLU A 343 6.76 0.24 -16.42
CA GLU A 343 6.16 0.77 -17.64
C GLU A 343 5.06 1.79 -17.35
N SER A 344 4.17 1.51 -16.38
CA SER A 344 3.12 2.47 -15.99
C SER A 344 3.72 3.77 -15.48
N ARG A 345 4.78 3.71 -14.67
CA ARG A 345 5.53 4.89 -14.21
C ARG A 345 6.15 5.68 -15.36
N ARG A 346 6.73 5.01 -16.34
CA ARG A 346 7.29 5.68 -17.53
C ARG A 346 6.19 6.37 -18.34
N ALA A 347 5.04 5.73 -18.49
CA ALA A 347 3.89 6.30 -19.20
C ALA A 347 3.38 7.57 -18.50
N HIS A 348 3.24 7.56 -17.17
CA HIS A 348 2.83 8.73 -16.39
C HIS A 348 3.82 9.90 -16.52
N ARG A 349 5.13 9.63 -16.44
CA ARG A 349 6.16 10.67 -16.63
C ARG A 349 6.17 11.28 -18.03
N ARG A 350 5.82 10.52 -19.06
CA ARG A 350 5.71 11.04 -20.44
C ARG A 350 4.49 11.96 -20.59
N ARG A 351 3.35 11.61 -19.99
CA ARG A 351 2.12 12.44 -20.02
C ARG A 351 2.25 13.74 -19.24
N GLY A 352 3.02 13.76 -18.17
CA GLY A 352 3.28 14.94 -17.33
C GLY A 352 4.33 15.93 -17.89
N ARG A 353 5.02 15.61 -19.00
CA ARG A 353 5.89 16.58 -19.68
C ARG A 353 5.04 17.47 -20.58
N PRO A 354 5.01 18.83 -20.35
CA PRO A 354 4.38 19.73 -21.30
C PRO A 354 5.06 19.53 -22.67
N GLY A 355 4.25 19.28 -23.69
CA GLY A 355 4.73 19.14 -25.06
C GLY A 355 5.59 20.34 -25.41
N HIS A 356 6.80 20.09 -25.90
CA HIS A 356 7.62 21.15 -26.50
C HIS A 356 6.92 21.60 -27.80
N GLY A 357 5.96 22.53 -27.64
CA GLY A 357 5.57 23.40 -28.73
C GLY A 357 6.82 24.14 -29.19
N ARG A 358 7.10 24.18 -30.51
CA ARG A 358 8.21 24.90 -31.10
C ARG A 358 8.27 26.32 -30.51
N PRO A 359 9.41 26.78 -30.02
CA PRO A 359 9.52 28.16 -29.51
C PRO A 359 9.45 29.15 -30.67
N GLY A 360 8.41 29.98 -30.68
CA GLY A 360 8.47 31.27 -31.36
C GLY A 360 9.57 32.11 -30.70
N HIS A 361 10.36 32.81 -31.51
CA HIS A 361 11.48 33.64 -31.09
C HIS A 361 11.04 34.72 -30.09
N GLY A 362 11.25 34.47 -28.80
CA GLY A 362 11.17 35.46 -27.72
C GLY A 362 12.34 35.22 -26.77
N ARG A 363 13.12 36.30 -26.50
CA ARG A 363 14.32 36.31 -25.65
C ARG A 363 14.03 35.65 -24.29
N PRO A 364 14.94 34.79 -23.75
CA PRO A 364 14.73 34.13 -22.47
C PRO A 364 14.93 35.10 -21.31
N ALA A 365 13.95 35.15 -20.39
CA ALA A 365 14.14 35.74 -19.06
C ALA A 365 15.06 34.80 -18.25
N ARG A 366 15.97 35.40 -17.47
CA ARG A 366 16.91 34.67 -16.60
C ARG A 366 16.16 33.86 -15.56
N PRO A 367 16.52 32.57 -15.33
CA PRO A 367 15.93 31.77 -14.27
C PRO A 367 16.42 32.23 -12.90
N GLY A 368 15.49 32.41 -11.97
CA GLY A 368 15.77 32.58 -10.54
C GLY A 368 16.32 31.27 -9.91
N PRO A 369 16.87 31.33 -8.69
CA PRO A 369 17.63 30.24 -8.09
C PRO A 369 16.71 29.15 -7.53
N GLN A 370 16.37 28.11 -8.33
CA GLN A 370 15.78 26.87 -7.92
C GLN A 370 16.53 25.67 -8.55
N ALA A 371 17.81 25.59 -8.27
CA ALA A 371 18.65 24.47 -8.67
C ALA A 371 19.58 24.08 -7.50
N ALA A 372 19.02 23.53 -6.43
CA ALA A 372 19.75 22.84 -5.38
C ALA A 372 18.81 21.94 -4.57
N GLN A 373 18.35 20.83 -5.16
CA GLN A 373 17.75 19.73 -4.42
C GLN A 373 18.20 18.37 -5.02
N ALA A 374 19.50 18.23 -5.20
CA ALA A 374 20.15 16.93 -5.37
C ALA A 374 20.81 16.56 -4.03
N GLY A 375 20.06 15.92 -3.15
CA GLY A 375 20.51 15.55 -1.80
C GLY A 375 19.33 15.20 -0.91
N ARG A 376 18.26 14.59 -1.43
CA ARG A 376 17.19 14.07 -0.59
C ARG A 376 17.63 12.76 0.04
N THR A 377 17.88 12.83 1.31
CA THR A 377 18.24 11.75 2.22
C THR A 377 17.15 10.70 2.27
N ILE A 378 17.53 9.42 2.25
CA ILE A 378 16.63 8.27 2.41
C ILE A 378 16.24 8.20 3.89
N ARG A 379 15.29 9.01 4.33
CA ARG A 379 14.89 9.11 5.76
C ARG A 379 13.82 8.11 6.19
N TRP A 380 13.18 7.42 5.30
CA TRP A 380 11.92 6.74 5.60
C TRP A 380 12.01 5.21 5.82
N ILE A 381 13.21 4.64 5.79
CA ILE A 381 13.42 3.24 6.17
C ILE A 381 13.63 3.11 7.70
N ALA A 382 13.92 4.19 8.39
CA ALA A 382 14.13 4.20 9.84
C ALA A 382 13.44 5.43 10.44
N ASP A 383 12.20 5.28 10.84
CA ASP A 383 11.50 6.28 11.63
C ASP A 383 12.07 6.30 13.05
N SER A 384 12.92 7.29 13.33
CA SER A 384 13.09 7.85 14.66
C SER A 384 13.79 9.20 14.57
N PRO A 385 13.27 10.26 15.21
CA PRO A 385 14.08 11.43 15.49
C PRO A 385 15.22 10.98 16.44
N ALA A 386 16.42 11.40 16.12
CA ALA A 386 17.52 11.30 17.08
C ALA A 386 17.19 12.15 18.31
N PRO A 387 17.68 11.75 19.53
CA PRO A 387 17.38 12.42 20.77
C PRO A 387 17.80 13.87 20.77
#